data_0ef0456e95735165c2b0a04473d880a9
#
_entry.id   0ef0456e95735165c2b0a04473d880a9
#
_cell.length_a   1.000
_cell.length_b   1.000
_cell.length_c   1.000
_cell.angle_alpha   90.00
_cell.angle_beta   90.00
_cell.angle_gamma   90.00
#
_symmetry.space_group_name_H-M   'P 1'
#
loop_
_entity.id
_entity.type
_entity.pdbx_description
1 polymer ?
#
loop_
_entity_poly.entity_id
_entity_poly.type
_entity_poly.pdbx_seq_one_letter_code
_entity_poly.pdbx_strand_id
1 'polypeptide(L)'
;VFRQFNHMVRRTHELLEATVKEQELRNEAEMRQLQLQINPHFLYNSLSFIVTAADNPDAVTEMAVHLSQHYRYCTRKKSITTIQEEIDYARSYLEIMAMRKNIEYEIESDPELAACKIPPLILQPIIENAIEHAIEERENAKHIYVKVYQKVKDEICFEISDDGNGLTEEQIAALKERLARKNRDEKEGVGLWNVNQRLVNYYGEQSSLQFGGSIWKGLCVSFVIDGKERL
;
A
#
# COMPACT_ATOMS: atom_id res chain seq x y z
N VAL A 1 -3.76 -0.42 -54.32
CA VAL A 1 -3.62 0.58 -53.20
C VAL A 1 -4.69 0.35 -52.12
N PHE A 2 -6.00 0.31 -52.40
CA PHE A 2 -7.06 0.16 -51.41
C PHE A 2 -7.03 -1.19 -50.65
N ARG A 3 -6.72 -2.31 -51.31
CA ARG A 3 -6.59 -3.61 -50.63
C ARG A 3 -5.40 -3.69 -49.67
N GLN A 4 -4.29 -3.10 -50.01
CA GLN A 4 -3.10 -3.03 -49.12
C GLN A 4 -3.32 -2.12 -47.92
N PHE A 5 -4.03 -0.99 -48.11
CA PHE A 5 -4.40 -0.09 -47.04
C PHE A 5 -5.33 -0.77 -46.02
N ASN A 6 -6.40 -1.41 -46.49
CA ASN A 6 -7.32 -2.15 -45.62
C ASN A 6 -6.63 -3.31 -44.87
N HIS A 7 -5.69 -3.99 -45.52
CA HIS A 7 -4.88 -5.04 -44.87
C HIS A 7 -4.00 -4.47 -43.77
N MET A 8 -3.37 -3.31 -44.00
CA MET A 8 -2.53 -2.64 -43.01
C MET A 8 -3.36 -2.17 -41.81
N VAL A 9 -4.51 -1.53 -42.05
CA VAL A 9 -5.41 -1.07 -40.97
C VAL A 9 -5.88 -2.25 -40.12
N ARG A 10 -6.28 -3.35 -40.76
CA ARG A 10 -6.71 -4.56 -40.02
C ARG A 10 -5.59 -5.15 -39.19
N ARG A 11 -4.36 -5.22 -39.73
CA ARG A 11 -3.21 -5.74 -39.02
C ARG A 11 -2.76 -4.85 -37.86
N THR A 12 -2.90 -3.52 -38.02
CA THR A 12 -2.63 -2.57 -36.92
C THR A 12 -3.65 -2.73 -35.79
N HIS A 13 -4.92 -2.95 -36.12
CA HIS A 13 -5.97 -3.20 -35.14
C HIS A 13 -5.76 -4.52 -34.39
N GLU A 14 -5.42 -5.61 -35.11
CA GLU A 14 -5.10 -6.91 -34.50
C GLU A 14 -3.86 -6.82 -33.56
N LEU A 15 -2.84 -6.04 -33.94
CA LEU A 15 -1.66 -5.80 -33.09
C LEU A 15 -2.00 -4.97 -31.85
N LEU A 16 -2.82 -3.94 -32.01
CA LEU A 16 -3.28 -3.13 -30.87
C LEU A 16 -4.07 -3.96 -29.86
N GLU A 17 -5.03 -4.76 -30.34
CA GLU A 17 -5.81 -5.67 -29.49
C GLU A 17 -4.92 -6.69 -28.77
N ALA A 18 -3.94 -7.28 -29.49
CA ALA A 18 -2.99 -8.20 -28.88
C ALA A 18 -2.13 -7.54 -27.82
N THR A 19 -1.68 -6.29 -28.05
CA THR A 19 -0.85 -5.54 -27.08
C THR A 19 -1.65 -5.17 -25.84
N VAL A 20 -2.90 -4.73 -26.02
CA VAL A 20 -3.79 -4.42 -24.89
C VAL A 20 -4.04 -5.68 -24.04
N LYS A 21 -4.35 -6.80 -24.69
CA LYS A 21 -4.58 -8.07 -24.00
C LYS A 21 -3.33 -8.60 -23.27
N GLU A 22 -2.16 -8.44 -23.87
CA GLU A 22 -0.88 -8.81 -23.23
C GLU A 22 -0.61 -7.93 -22.00
N GLN A 23 -0.90 -6.63 -22.09
CA GLN A 23 -0.76 -5.72 -20.96
C GLN A 23 -1.75 -6.05 -19.82
N GLU A 24 -2.99 -6.39 -20.14
CA GLU A 24 -3.98 -6.85 -19.16
C GLU A 24 -3.53 -8.12 -18.44
N LEU A 25 -3.04 -9.12 -19.17
CA LEU A 25 -2.52 -10.37 -18.62
C LEU A 25 -1.28 -10.14 -17.74
N ARG A 26 -0.42 -9.22 -18.14
CA ARG A 26 0.75 -8.84 -17.35
C ARG A 26 0.35 -8.14 -16.06
N ASN A 27 -0.58 -7.20 -16.13
CA ASN A 27 -1.12 -6.52 -14.96
C ASN A 27 -1.81 -7.50 -14.01
N GLU A 28 -2.59 -8.48 -14.54
CA GLU A 28 -3.18 -9.54 -13.73
C GLU A 28 -2.12 -10.44 -13.06
N ALA A 29 -1.05 -10.77 -13.75
CA ALA A 29 0.04 -11.59 -13.21
C ALA A 29 0.80 -10.84 -12.11
N GLU A 30 1.09 -9.56 -12.31
CA GLU A 30 1.70 -8.68 -11.31
C GLU A 30 0.79 -8.51 -10.09
N MET A 31 -0.52 -8.33 -10.30
CA MET A 31 -1.50 -8.28 -9.20
C MET A 31 -1.59 -9.60 -8.44
N ARG A 32 -1.54 -10.76 -9.12
CA ARG A 32 -1.48 -12.07 -8.45
C ARG A 32 -0.21 -12.24 -7.63
N GLN A 33 0.94 -11.82 -8.15
CA GLN A 33 2.21 -11.90 -7.44
C GLN A 33 2.21 -11.03 -6.17
N LEU A 34 1.55 -9.85 -6.22
CA LEU A 34 1.38 -8.98 -5.05
C LEU A 34 0.41 -9.56 -4.02
N GLN A 35 -0.66 -10.23 -4.48
CA GLN A 35 -1.63 -10.91 -3.60
C GLN A 35 -1.06 -12.19 -2.95
N LEU A 36 -0.09 -12.85 -3.60
CA LEU A 36 0.60 -14.03 -3.05
C LEU A 36 1.70 -13.68 -2.04
N GLN A 37 1.98 -12.41 -1.81
CA GLN A 37 2.83 -11.95 -0.70
C GLN A 37 2.06 -12.01 0.64
N ILE A 38 1.38 -13.13 0.90
CA ILE A 38 1.05 -13.50 2.28
C ILE A 38 2.38 -13.58 3.00
N ASN A 39 2.65 -12.60 3.87
CA ASN A 39 3.86 -12.62 4.68
C ASN A 39 3.76 -13.85 5.62
N PRO A 40 4.50 -14.95 5.35
CA PRO A 40 4.35 -16.19 6.16
C PRO A 40 4.73 -15.93 7.60
N HIS A 41 5.69 -15.05 7.83
CA HIS A 41 6.16 -14.67 9.16
C HIS A 41 5.06 -13.92 9.95
N PHE A 42 4.30 -13.04 9.29
CA PHE A 42 3.14 -12.39 9.91
C PHE A 42 2.08 -13.40 10.34
N LEU A 43 1.78 -14.39 9.47
CA LEU A 43 0.83 -15.45 9.77
C LEU A 43 1.30 -16.31 10.94
N TYR A 44 2.53 -16.82 10.91
CA TYR A 44 3.09 -17.63 11.99
C TYR A 44 3.06 -16.89 13.32
N ASN A 45 3.46 -15.63 13.34
CA ASN A 45 3.48 -14.84 14.55
C ASN A 45 2.08 -14.56 15.11
N SER A 46 1.08 -14.36 14.23
CA SER A 46 -0.32 -14.17 14.66
C SER A 46 -0.91 -15.47 15.21
N LEU A 47 -0.62 -16.61 14.60
CA LEU A 47 -1.01 -17.92 15.13
C LEU A 47 -0.30 -18.24 16.46
N SER A 48 0.98 -17.91 16.60
CA SER A 48 1.72 -18.06 17.85
C SER A 48 1.10 -17.22 18.97
N PHE A 49 0.65 -15.99 18.68
CA PHE A 49 -0.08 -15.18 19.65
C PHE A 49 -1.36 -15.88 20.13
N ILE A 50 -2.16 -16.46 19.22
CA ILE A 50 -3.38 -17.21 19.57
C ILE A 50 -3.06 -18.36 20.52
N VAL A 51 -1.97 -19.08 20.28
CA VAL A 51 -1.54 -20.20 21.14
C VAL A 51 -1.11 -19.70 22.51
N THR A 52 -0.34 -18.62 22.58
CA THR A 52 0.16 -18.07 23.86
C THR A 52 -0.92 -17.33 24.65
N ALA A 53 -1.94 -16.83 23.99
CA ALA A 53 -3.09 -16.17 24.61
C ALA A 53 -4.26 -17.12 24.94
N ALA A 54 -4.05 -18.44 24.90
CA ALA A 54 -5.12 -19.45 25.07
C ALA A 54 -5.93 -19.31 26.37
N ASP A 55 -5.34 -18.74 27.41
CA ASP A 55 -6.02 -18.46 28.69
C ASP A 55 -6.89 -17.19 28.67
N ASN A 56 -6.87 -16.41 27.55
CA ASN A 56 -7.68 -15.24 27.33
C ASN A 56 -8.55 -15.40 26.06
N PRO A 57 -9.75 -15.98 26.16
CA PRO A 57 -10.63 -16.25 25.02
C PRO A 57 -11.03 -15.01 24.22
N ASP A 58 -11.13 -13.85 24.87
CA ASP A 58 -11.47 -12.59 24.19
C ASP A 58 -10.35 -12.15 23.27
N ALA A 59 -9.10 -12.16 23.73
CA ALA A 59 -7.93 -11.83 22.91
C ALA A 59 -7.75 -12.82 21.75
N VAL A 60 -8.00 -14.11 21.96
CA VAL A 60 -7.98 -15.16 20.90
C VAL A 60 -9.03 -14.84 19.84
N THR A 61 -10.26 -14.52 20.27
CA THR A 61 -11.38 -14.21 19.36
C THR A 61 -11.09 -12.96 18.56
N GLU A 62 -10.63 -11.89 19.20
CA GLU A 62 -10.28 -10.62 18.56
C GLU A 62 -9.18 -10.81 17.52
N MET A 63 -8.09 -11.47 17.87
CA MET A 63 -7.00 -11.82 16.93
C MET A 63 -7.52 -12.62 15.73
N ALA A 64 -8.37 -13.62 15.94
CA ALA A 64 -8.92 -14.43 14.87
C ALA A 64 -9.83 -13.63 13.92
N VAL A 65 -10.62 -12.69 14.46
CA VAL A 65 -11.46 -11.78 13.68
C VAL A 65 -10.60 -10.87 12.79
N HIS A 66 -9.62 -10.18 13.36
CA HIS A 66 -8.75 -9.27 12.60
C HIS A 66 -7.93 -10.02 11.55
N LEU A 67 -7.39 -11.18 11.90
CA LEU A 67 -6.66 -12.04 10.97
C LEU A 67 -7.54 -12.51 9.80
N SER A 68 -8.78 -12.90 10.08
CA SER A 68 -9.77 -13.28 9.06
C SER A 68 -10.11 -12.09 8.13
N GLN A 69 -10.30 -10.89 8.68
CA GLN A 69 -10.56 -9.68 7.89
C GLN A 69 -9.37 -9.34 7.00
N HIS A 70 -8.15 -9.38 7.53
CA HIS A 70 -6.91 -9.14 6.82
C HIS A 70 -6.77 -10.09 5.62
N TYR A 71 -6.88 -11.41 5.82
CA TYR A 71 -6.75 -12.36 4.73
C TYR A 71 -7.90 -12.32 3.72
N ARG A 72 -9.11 -11.99 4.15
CA ARG A 72 -10.24 -11.81 3.23
C ARG A 72 -10.00 -10.66 2.26
N TYR A 73 -9.35 -9.58 2.68
CA TYR A 73 -9.00 -8.49 1.80
C TYR A 73 -7.92 -8.91 0.78
N CYS A 74 -6.83 -9.55 1.24
CA CYS A 74 -5.74 -10.03 0.37
C CYS A 74 -6.21 -11.00 -0.72
N THR A 75 -7.25 -11.81 -0.44
CA THR A 75 -7.75 -12.81 -1.39
C THR A 75 -8.80 -12.27 -2.37
N ARG A 76 -9.27 -11.05 -2.19
CA ARG A 76 -10.21 -10.42 -3.12
C ARG A 76 -9.52 -10.06 -4.43
N LYS A 77 -10.11 -10.49 -5.56
CA LYS A 77 -9.68 -10.11 -6.91
C LYS A 77 -10.34 -8.79 -7.32
N LYS A 78 -9.90 -7.67 -6.75
CA LYS A 78 -10.35 -6.34 -7.17
C LYS A 78 -9.18 -5.60 -7.78
N SER A 79 -9.36 -5.04 -8.97
CA SER A 79 -8.41 -4.11 -9.60
C SER A 79 -8.50 -2.70 -9.02
N ILE A 80 -9.62 -2.35 -8.42
CA ILE A 80 -9.92 -1.05 -7.81
C ILE A 80 -10.69 -1.28 -6.52
N THR A 81 -10.36 -0.50 -5.50
CA THR A 81 -10.99 -0.49 -4.18
C THR A 81 -11.46 0.92 -3.81
N THR A 82 -11.91 1.14 -2.59
CA THR A 82 -12.21 2.46 -2.06
C THR A 82 -11.23 2.84 -0.96
N ILE A 83 -11.11 4.14 -0.67
CA ILE A 83 -10.31 4.63 0.46
C ILE A 83 -10.76 3.98 1.76
N GLN A 84 -12.07 3.81 1.96
CA GLN A 84 -12.59 3.14 3.16
C GLN A 84 -12.12 1.68 3.26
N GLU A 85 -12.16 0.93 2.17
CA GLU A 85 -11.70 -0.48 2.16
C GLU A 85 -10.19 -0.59 2.43
N GLU A 86 -9.36 0.36 1.95
CA GLU A 86 -7.93 0.43 2.27
C GLU A 86 -7.68 0.77 3.75
N ILE A 87 -8.45 1.70 4.30
CA ILE A 87 -8.40 2.07 5.72
C ILE A 87 -8.82 0.88 6.61
N ASP A 88 -9.91 0.19 6.27
CA ASP A 88 -10.38 -0.97 7.03
C ASP A 88 -9.34 -2.12 7.01
N TYR A 89 -8.68 -2.29 5.88
CA TYR A 89 -7.60 -3.26 5.74
C TYR A 89 -6.38 -2.87 6.58
N ALA A 90 -5.95 -1.60 6.50
CA ALA A 90 -4.87 -1.06 7.32
C ALA A 90 -5.18 -1.17 8.82
N ARG A 91 -6.42 -0.87 9.22
CA ARG A 91 -6.88 -0.99 10.60
C ARG A 91 -6.77 -2.43 11.10
N SER A 92 -7.24 -3.41 10.32
CA SER A 92 -7.17 -4.82 10.74
C SER A 92 -5.73 -5.30 10.97
N TYR A 93 -4.78 -4.78 10.21
CA TYR A 93 -3.36 -5.05 10.40
C TYR A 93 -2.80 -4.36 11.64
N LEU A 94 -3.12 -3.08 11.84
CA LEU A 94 -2.68 -2.31 13.00
C LEU A 94 -3.22 -2.87 14.31
N GLU A 95 -4.47 -3.36 14.35
CA GLU A 95 -5.03 -4.08 15.50
C GLU A 95 -4.21 -5.33 15.86
N ILE A 96 -3.90 -6.15 14.85
CA ILE A 96 -3.03 -7.33 15.05
C ILE A 96 -1.66 -6.92 15.62
N MET A 97 -1.09 -5.84 15.10
CA MET A 97 0.21 -5.37 15.56
C MET A 97 0.14 -4.73 16.96
N ALA A 98 -0.95 -4.03 17.30
CA ALA A 98 -1.20 -3.49 18.64
C ALA A 98 -1.27 -4.62 19.67
N MET A 99 -2.02 -5.70 19.39
CA MET A 99 -2.11 -6.88 20.26
C MET A 99 -0.75 -7.58 20.46
N ARG A 100 0.09 -7.61 19.41
CA ARG A 100 1.36 -8.36 19.43
C ARG A 100 2.55 -7.55 19.94
N LYS A 101 2.61 -6.27 19.63
CA LYS A 101 3.79 -5.41 19.84
C LYS A 101 3.51 -4.20 20.72
N ASN A 102 2.30 -4.06 21.24
CA ASN A 102 1.88 -2.93 22.06
C ASN A 102 2.12 -1.58 21.37
N ILE A 103 1.82 -1.53 20.05
CA ILE A 103 1.84 -0.27 19.31
C ILE A 103 0.55 0.50 19.55
N GLU A 104 0.65 1.81 19.47
CA GLU A 104 -0.48 2.74 19.51
C GLU A 104 -0.67 3.31 18.10
N TYR A 105 -1.90 3.39 17.62
CA TYR A 105 -2.16 3.94 16.30
C TYR A 105 -3.41 4.81 16.29
N GLU A 106 -3.42 5.75 15.36
CA GLU A 106 -4.55 6.61 15.09
C GLU A 106 -4.78 6.70 13.58
N ILE A 107 -6.04 6.63 13.15
CA ILE A 107 -6.43 6.79 11.75
C ILE A 107 -7.48 7.88 11.66
N GLU A 108 -7.14 8.99 11.03
CA GLU A 108 -8.06 10.07 10.67
C GLU A 108 -8.35 10.04 9.17
N SER A 109 -9.62 10.11 8.82
CA SER A 109 -10.04 10.22 7.43
C SER A 109 -11.29 11.08 7.30
N ASP A 110 -11.31 11.95 6.30
CA ASP A 110 -12.51 12.71 5.95
C ASP A 110 -13.60 11.76 5.45
N PRO A 111 -14.78 11.71 6.08
CA PRO A 111 -15.83 10.76 5.72
C PRO A 111 -16.31 10.89 4.26
N GLU A 112 -16.22 12.08 3.69
CA GLU A 112 -16.60 12.33 2.29
C GLU A 112 -15.71 11.61 1.27
N LEU A 113 -14.48 11.22 1.69
CA LEU A 113 -13.53 10.51 0.85
C LEU A 113 -13.71 9.00 0.86
N ALA A 114 -14.55 8.46 1.74
CA ALA A 114 -14.72 7.02 1.97
C ALA A 114 -15.02 6.23 0.70
N ALA A 115 -15.83 6.78 -0.21
CA ALA A 115 -16.25 6.15 -1.46
C ALA A 115 -15.30 6.43 -2.65
N CYS A 116 -14.27 7.29 -2.46
CA CYS A 116 -13.31 7.58 -3.51
C CYS A 116 -12.52 6.32 -3.88
N LYS A 117 -12.31 6.13 -5.18
CA LYS A 117 -11.63 4.95 -5.71
C LYS A 117 -10.12 5.12 -5.66
N ILE A 118 -9.43 4.03 -5.35
CA ILE A 118 -7.97 3.94 -5.30
C ILE A 118 -7.53 2.53 -5.73
N PRO A 119 -6.33 2.35 -6.29
CA PRO A 119 -5.77 1.02 -6.48
C PRO A 119 -5.61 0.29 -5.13
N PRO A 120 -5.81 -1.02 -5.05
CA PRO A 120 -5.69 -1.77 -3.80
C PRO A 120 -4.24 -1.87 -3.33
N LEU A 121 -4.04 -2.12 -2.03
CA LEU A 121 -2.74 -2.36 -1.39
C LEU A 121 -1.76 -1.16 -1.54
N ILE A 122 -2.25 0.04 -1.29
CA ILE A 122 -1.44 1.26 -1.26
C ILE A 122 -1.00 1.60 0.16
N LEU A 123 -1.93 1.63 1.12
CA LEU A 123 -1.62 2.01 2.50
C LEU A 123 -0.82 0.94 3.24
N GLN A 124 -1.19 -0.31 3.06
CA GLN A 124 -0.62 -1.44 3.81
C GLN A 124 0.91 -1.53 3.71
N PRO A 125 1.56 -1.53 2.51
CA PRO A 125 3.01 -1.66 2.44
C PRO A 125 3.76 -0.47 3.06
N ILE A 126 3.15 0.72 3.11
CA ILE A 126 3.73 1.90 3.76
C ILE A 126 3.69 1.71 5.27
N ILE A 127 2.55 1.23 5.81
CA ILE A 127 2.38 0.95 7.23
C ILE A 127 3.29 -0.21 7.68
N GLU A 128 3.41 -1.27 6.88
CA GLU A 128 4.35 -2.38 7.14
C GLU A 128 5.78 -1.86 7.25
N ASN A 129 6.19 -1.00 6.31
CA ASN A 129 7.52 -0.38 6.34
C ASN A 129 7.74 0.50 7.58
N ALA A 130 6.73 1.28 7.99
CA ALA A 130 6.81 2.09 9.21
C ALA A 130 6.97 1.21 10.46
N ILE A 131 6.25 0.09 10.55
CA ILE A 131 6.37 -0.84 11.68
C ILE A 131 7.73 -1.54 11.68
N GLU A 132 8.19 -2.05 10.54
CA GLU A 132 9.45 -2.79 10.44
C GLU A 132 10.65 -1.91 10.76
N HIS A 133 10.71 -0.71 10.19
CA HIS A 133 11.90 0.16 10.32
C HIS A 133 11.83 1.17 11.47
N ALA A 134 10.62 1.57 11.92
CA ALA A 134 10.50 2.51 13.02
C ALA A 134 10.31 1.80 14.35
N ILE A 135 9.32 0.92 14.43
CA ILE A 135 8.92 0.31 15.70
C ILE A 135 9.86 -0.84 16.11
N GLU A 136 10.31 -1.65 15.15
CA GLU A 136 11.18 -2.81 15.46
C GLU A 136 12.63 -2.40 15.68
N GLU A 137 13.09 -1.29 15.11
CA GLU A 137 14.48 -0.82 15.25
C GLU A 137 14.69 0.14 16.43
N ARG A 138 13.62 0.66 17.05
CA ARG A 138 13.70 1.62 18.15
C ARG A 138 12.86 1.17 19.35
N GLU A 139 13.54 0.92 20.46
CA GLU A 139 12.97 0.36 21.71
C GLU A 139 11.78 1.14 22.29
N ASN A 140 11.69 2.46 22.02
CA ASN A 140 10.66 3.35 22.55
C ASN A 140 9.66 3.85 21.47
N ALA A 141 9.82 3.45 20.22
CA ALA A 141 8.87 3.82 19.17
C ALA A 141 7.63 2.94 19.27
N LYS A 142 6.43 3.55 19.24
CA LYS A 142 5.16 2.84 19.43
C LYS A 142 4.03 3.42 18.60
N HIS A 143 4.20 4.61 18.00
CA HIS A 143 3.07 5.35 17.43
C HIS A 143 3.09 5.31 15.92
N ILE A 144 1.93 4.98 15.35
CA ILE A 144 1.64 5.09 13.92
C ILE A 144 0.42 6.01 13.73
N TYR A 145 0.56 7.00 12.88
CA TYR A 145 -0.53 7.90 12.53
C TYR A 145 -0.80 7.88 11.03
N VAL A 146 -2.04 7.61 10.67
CA VAL A 146 -2.51 7.60 9.28
C VAL A 146 -3.53 8.71 9.12
N LYS A 147 -3.29 9.61 8.17
CA LYS A 147 -4.20 10.70 7.86
C LYS A 147 -4.55 10.74 6.39
N VAL A 148 -5.87 10.82 6.09
CA VAL A 148 -6.40 10.96 4.74
C VAL A 148 -7.34 12.15 4.71
N TYR A 149 -7.00 13.17 3.94
CA TYR A 149 -7.76 14.43 3.94
C TYR A 149 -7.75 15.10 2.56
N GLN A 150 -8.75 15.93 2.33
CA GLN A 150 -8.79 16.79 1.15
C GLN A 150 -7.96 18.05 1.39
N LYS A 151 -6.87 18.22 0.62
CA LYS A 151 -5.96 19.37 0.75
C LYS A 151 -6.49 20.62 0.04
N VAL A 152 -6.87 20.45 -1.21
CA VAL A 152 -7.56 21.43 -2.05
C VAL A 152 -8.62 20.69 -2.85
N LYS A 153 -9.47 21.43 -3.59
CA LYS A 153 -10.50 20.80 -4.40
C LYS A 153 -9.87 19.76 -5.34
N ASP A 154 -10.38 18.53 -5.22
CA ASP A 154 -9.98 17.35 -6.01
C ASP A 154 -8.59 16.75 -5.69
N GLU A 155 -7.81 17.30 -4.75
CA GLU A 155 -6.56 16.70 -4.28
C GLU A 155 -6.76 16.01 -2.93
N ILE A 156 -6.55 14.69 -2.91
CA ILE A 156 -6.61 13.86 -1.70
C ILE A 156 -5.19 13.55 -1.25
N CYS A 157 -4.86 13.94 -0.03
CA CYS A 157 -3.56 13.72 0.58
C CYS A 157 -3.62 12.55 1.55
N PHE A 158 -2.58 11.72 1.50
CA PHE A 158 -2.34 10.60 2.40
C PHE A 158 -1.03 10.83 3.12
N GLU A 159 -1.04 10.70 4.44
CA GLU A 159 0.13 10.82 5.30
C GLU A 159 0.19 9.65 6.26
N ILE A 160 1.31 8.96 6.30
CA ILE A 160 1.61 7.89 7.24
C ILE A 160 2.86 8.29 8.01
N SER A 161 2.71 8.49 9.31
CA SER A 161 3.77 8.98 10.20
C SER A 161 4.06 7.97 11.29
N ASP A 162 5.34 7.84 11.63
CA ASP A 162 5.83 7.05 12.75
C ASP A 162 6.64 7.91 13.73
N ASP A 163 6.96 7.36 14.89
CA ASP A 163 7.82 7.96 15.91
C ASP A 163 9.21 7.28 15.99
N GLY A 164 9.65 6.65 14.88
CA GLY A 164 10.96 6.02 14.74
C GLY A 164 12.13 7.01 14.68
N ASN A 165 13.26 6.53 14.15
CA ASN A 165 14.47 7.34 14.04
C ASN A 165 14.42 8.40 12.93
N GLY A 166 13.44 8.31 12.00
CA GLY A 166 13.42 9.11 10.80
C GLY A 166 14.53 8.75 9.82
N LEU A 167 14.70 9.56 8.78
CA LEU A 167 15.76 9.42 7.77
C LEU A 167 16.51 10.73 7.61
N THR A 168 17.83 10.65 7.33
CA THR A 168 18.63 11.83 6.96
C THR A 168 18.27 12.30 5.54
N GLU A 169 18.65 13.52 5.20
CA GLU A 169 18.44 14.07 3.84
C GLU A 169 19.11 13.19 2.76
N GLU A 170 20.30 12.65 3.05
CA GLU A 170 21.01 11.76 2.14
C GLU A 170 20.25 10.43 1.95
N GLN A 171 19.71 9.87 3.03
CA GLN A 171 18.91 8.64 2.97
C GLN A 171 17.62 8.85 2.20
N ILE A 172 16.94 10.00 2.40
CA ILE A 172 15.74 10.37 1.64
C ILE A 172 16.07 10.52 0.16
N ALA A 173 17.18 11.19 -0.19
CA ALA A 173 17.60 11.37 -1.57
C ALA A 173 17.88 10.02 -2.25
N ALA A 174 18.62 9.13 -1.58
CA ALA A 174 18.91 7.78 -2.07
C ALA A 174 17.63 6.95 -2.25
N LEU A 175 16.68 7.05 -1.31
CA LEU A 175 15.39 6.37 -1.40
C LEU A 175 14.56 6.88 -2.60
N LYS A 176 14.47 8.19 -2.80
CA LYS A 176 13.78 8.79 -3.94
C LYS A 176 14.40 8.36 -5.29
N GLU A 177 15.72 8.37 -5.40
CA GLU A 177 16.43 7.89 -6.59
C GLU A 177 16.10 6.42 -6.87
N ARG A 178 16.10 5.58 -5.84
CA ARG A 178 15.75 4.17 -5.93
C ARG A 178 14.32 3.95 -6.43
N LEU A 179 13.35 4.71 -5.90
CA LEU A 179 11.94 4.61 -6.29
C LEU A 179 11.68 5.09 -7.72
N ALA A 180 12.50 6.00 -8.23
CA ALA A 180 12.39 6.51 -9.61
C ALA A 180 12.94 5.54 -10.67
N ARG A 181 13.69 4.51 -10.28
CA ARG A 181 14.26 3.51 -11.25
C ARG A 181 13.16 2.67 -11.87
N LYS A 182 13.20 2.55 -13.20
CA LYS A 182 12.25 1.71 -13.97
C LYS A 182 12.43 0.20 -13.74
N ASN A 183 13.68 -0.23 -13.48
CA ASN A 183 14.01 -1.64 -13.24
C ASN A 183 14.38 -1.82 -11.78
N ARG A 184 13.80 -2.83 -11.19
CA ARG A 184 14.02 -3.21 -9.80
C ARG A 184 15.32 -4.00 -9.64
N ASP A 185 16.07 -3.73 -8.57
CA ASP A 185 17.13 -4.61 -8.10
C ASP A 185 16.52 -5.68 -7.19
N GLU A 186 16.73 -6.98 -7.48
CA GLU A 186 16.06 -8.10 -6.77
C GLU A 186 16.38 -8.17 -5.26
N LYS A 187 17.41 -7.45 -4.82
CA LYS A 187 17.88 -7.43 -3.43
C LYS A 187 17.25 -6.34 -2.56
N GLU A 188 16.43 -5.46 -3.11
CA GLU A 188 15.89 -4.29 -2.41
C GLU A 188 14.42 -4.45 -2.02
N GLY A 189 14.03 -3.85 -0.88
CA GLY A 189 12.67 -3.89 -0.33
C GLY A 189 11.58 -3.54 -1.34
N VAL A 190 10.63 -4.46 -1.50
CA VAL A 190 9.67 -4.50 -2.63
C VAL A 190 8.49 -3.56 -2.43
N GLY A 191 8.12 -3.33 -1.16
CA GLY A 191 6.83 -2.72 -0.81
C GLY A 191 6.68 -1.29 -1.33
N LEU A 192 7.54 -0.37 -0.91
CA LEU A 192 7.46 1.04 -1.27
C LEU A 192 7.67 1.30 -2.77
N TRP A 193 8.57 0.54 -3.42
CA TRP A 193 8.78 0.65 -4.85
C TRP A 193 7.50 0.29 -5.63
N ASN A 194 6.85 -0.81 -5.28
CA ASN A 194 5.60 -1.24 -5.91
C ASN A 194 4.48 -0.22 -5.71
N VAL A 195 4.36 0.34 -4.51
CA VAL A 195 3.39 1.41 -4.23
C VAL A 195 3.67 2.62 -5.08
N ASN A 196 4.93 3.09 -5.13
CA ASN A 196 5.34 4.24 -5.91
C ASN A 196 5.04 4.05 -7.41
N GLN A 197 5.44 2.91 -8.00
CA GLN A 197 5.16 2.61 -9.40
C GLN A 197 3.66 2.56 -9.68
N ARG A 198 2.87 2.02 -8.76
CA ARG A 198 1.42 1.97 -8.89
C ARG A 198 0.80 3.36 -8.86
N LEU A 199 1.19 4.21 -7.90
CA LEU A 199 0.71 5.59 -7.82
C LEU A 199 1.07 6.38 -9.09
N VAL A 200 2.32 6.28 -9.55
CA VAL A 200 2.77 6.96 -10.77
C VAL A 200 2.03 6.45 -12.02
N ASN A 201 1.81 5.13 -12.13
CA ASN A 201 1.10 4.55 -13.27
C ASN A 201 -0.38 4.95 -13.33
N TYR A 202 -1.05 5.12 -12.18
CA TYR A 202 -2.47 5.48 -12.13
C TYR A 202 -2.72 6.98 -12.14
N TYR A 203 -1.86 7.77 -11.50
CA TYR A 203 -2.10 9.19 -11.24
C TYR A 203 -1.00 10.12 -11.78
N GLY A 204 0.07 9.57 -12.36
CA GLY A 204 1.21 10.35 -12.86
C GLY A 204 2.30 10.62 -11.81
N GLU A 205 3.41 11.20 -12.27
CA GLU A 205 4.63 11.45 -11.48
C GLU A 205 4.37 12.34 -10.23
N GLN A 206 3.37 13.21 -10.28
CA GLN A 206 2.98 14.08 -9.16
C GLN A 206 2.48 13.30 -7.94
N SER A 207 2.05 12.06 -8.13
CA SER A 207 1.56 11.18 -7.07
C SER A 207 2.65 10.27 -6.48
N SER A 208 3.91 10.47 -6.87
CA SER A 208 5.04 9.73 -6.31
C SER A 208 5.15 9.95 -4.79
N LEU A 209 5.65 8.91 -4.09
CA LEU A 209 5.87 8.97 -2.65
C LEU A 209 6.83 10.10 -2.25
N GLN A 210 6.45 10.87 -1.25
CA GLN A 210 7.24 11.90 -0.63
C GLN A 210 7.64 11.47 0.78
N PHE A 211 8.81 11.93 1.24
CA PHE A 211 9.38 11.58 2.53
C PHE A 211 9.77 12.85 3.27
N GLY A 212 9.42 12.92 4.55
CA GLY A 212 9.73 14.04 5.41
C GLY A 212 9.79 13.63 6.88
N GLY A 213 10.08 14.57 7.77
CA GLY A 213 10.01 14.33 9.21
C GLY A 213 8.57 14.28 9.70
N SER A 214 8.26 13.33 10.59
CA SER A 214 6.98 13.29 11.29
C SER A 214 6.92 14.32 12.43
N ILE A 215 5.72 14.57 12.96
CA ILE A 215 5.52 15.43 14.14
C ILE A 215 6.22 14.87 15.38
N TRP A 216 6.54 13.58 15.43
CA TRP A 216 7.25 12.89 16.51
C TRP A 216 8.74 12.68 16.24
N LYS A 217 9.31 13.36 15.21
CA LYS A 217 10.70 13.23 14.74
C LYS A 217 11.04 11.90 14.05
N GLY A 218 10.08 11.05 13.79
CA GLY A 218 10.21 9.87 12.94
C GLY A 218 10.08 10.21 11.46
N LEU A 219 9.65 9.24 10.63
CA LEU A 219 9.41 9.40 9.22
C LEU A 219 7.92 9.71 8.94
N CYS A 220 7.68 10.61 8.01
CA CYS A 220 6.37 10.81 7.38
C CYS A 220 6.50 10.44 5.90
N VAL A 221 5.72 9.45 5.46
CA VAL A 221 5.55 9.10 4.05
C VAL A 221 4.23 9.66 3.58
N SER A 222 4.24 10.43 2.51
CA SER A 222 3.02 11.05 1.98
C SER A 222 2.93 10.93 0.46
N PHE A 223 1.71 11.02 -0.05
CA PHE A 223 1.42 11.15 -1.48
C PHE A 223 0.08 11.86 -1.69
N VAL A 224 -0.12 12.35 -2.91
CA VAL A 224 -1.35 13.06 -3.30
C VAL A 224 -1.92 12.38 -4.54
N ILE A 225 -3.24 12.19 -4.57
CA ILE A 225 -3.94 11.69 -5.75
C ILE A 225 -4.98 12.72 -6.22
N ASP A 226 -5.28 12.71 -7.52
CA ASP A 226 -6.39 13.49 -8.08
C ASP A 226 -7.71 12.72 -7.86
N GLY A 227 -8.61 13.27 -7.06
CA GLY A 227 -9.93 12.70 -6.78
C GLY A 227 -10.90 12.73 -7.98
N LYS A 228 -10.55 13.42 -9.07
CA LYS A 228 -11.33 13.46 -10.31
C LYS A 228 -11.05 12.31 -11.25
N GLU A 229 -9.85 11.73 -11.20
CA GLU A 229 -9.55 10.56 -12.01
C GLU A 229 -10.43 9.40 -11.54
N ARG A 230 -11.55 9.24 -12.24
CA ARG A 230 -12.44 8.08 -12.09
C ARG A 230 -11.73 6.89 -12.70
N LEU A 231 -11.09 6.12 -11.84
CA LEU A 231 -10.57 4.79 -12.17
C LEU A 231 -11.68 3.85 -12.63
#